data_b94efd127c6730f7e64ba687535f8e38
#
_entry.id   b94efd127c6730f7e64ba687535f8e38
#
_cell.length_a   1.000
_cell.length_b   1.000
_cell.length_c   1.000
_cell.angle_alpha   90.00
_cell.angle_beta   90.00
_cell.angle_gamma   90.00
#
_symmetry.space_group_name_H-M   'P 1'
#
loop_
_entity.id
_entity.type
_entity.pdbx_description
1 polymer ?
#
loop_
_entity_poly.entity_id
_entity_poly.type
_entity_poly.pdbx_seq_one_letter_code
_entity_poly.pdbx_strand_id
1 'polypeptide(L)'
;MQHVITYDQIEIMPYKLVRLHDFKVVKTVNDHARMTFTGIIDEHRRELYVKASDEDTQIKVFVTDGNGHRHPIFRGIAMEVEEHVVNGVHYLTVEAVSHTYELDIKRHKRSFQNPGMTYNELIHKIIAPYGKAEGQDMVTDGQAIGTFVMQYDETDWEFLKRLASHFYSPLIPAVGYGVPKFYFGLPMGLDKGEIDSINYKVNKRVADYQRATENHVPGVQDQDFIQYEVESVKVLEPGYEVTFRGQKLLVSEAVTEMRESVLTHTYKLSPRSGIRPIKNYNRTIIGASIYGKVVGIHRDKVQIKFKMDEQLDQSTDFWFLYSTIYASADNTGWYCMPEENDDIRIYFPSYREEECYAMSSVKRDAPAPAATPAASPASVVSGSRASGGGGSSSSVASAPAIPATSAAQMDPRVSEDRMADPAVKTLRTKSGKEIMLAPDKILVSSGDMYILISDSEGIAINSTSNVNIVAAADMLLSAKQMQLSADKIQLMGKGNTVTLDSITEFKATEVKMN
;
A
#
# COMPACT_ATOMS: atom_id res chain seq x y z
N MET A 1 36.23 -28.23 35.29
CA MET A 1 35.69 -29.49 34.69
C MET A 1 34.47 -29.08 33.88
N GLN A 2 34.45 -29.46 32.61
CA GLN A 2 33.26 -29.27 31.76
C GLN A 2 32.14 -30.17 32.31
N HIS A 3 31.02 -29.58 32.68
CA HIS A 3 29.88 -30.35 33.18
C HIS A 3 29.14 -30.95 32.00
N VAL A 4 29.12 -32.25 31.93
CA VAL A 4 28.38 -33.04 30.90
C VAL A 4 26.92 -33.07 31.32
N ILE A 5 26.00 -32.65 30.44
CA ILE A 5 24.55 -32.70 30.66
C ILE A 5 24.02 -33.98 30.07
N THR A 6 23.27 -34.72 30.88
CA THR A 6 22.63 -35.98 30.51
C THR A 6 21.11 -35.87 30.45
N TYR A 7 20.41 -36.91 30.00
CA TYR A 7 18.94 -36.95 29.87
C TYR A 7 18.20 -36.51 31.14
N ASP A 8 18.71 -36.93 32.33
CA ASP A 8 18.05 -36.66 33.62
C ASP A 8 18.07 -35.19 34.02
N GLN A 9 18.89 -34.38 33.36
CA GLN A 9 19.01 -32.94 33.62
C GLN A 9 18.16 -32.11 32.65
N ILE A 10 17.42 -32.73 31.75
CA ILE A 10 16.53 -32.07 30.80
C ILE A 10 15.09 -32.26 31.26
N GLU A 11 14.41 -31.14 31.50
CA GLU A 11 13.00 -31.10 31.87
C GLU A 11 12.17 -30.49 30.72
N ILE A 12 11.12 -31.21 30.29
CA ILE A 12 10.23 -30.81 29.19
C ILE A 12 8.81 -30.66 29.71
N MET A 13 8.36 -29.44 29.94
CA MET A 13 7.01 -29.18 30.42
C MET A 13 6.05 -28.96 29.21
N PRO A 14 4.78 -29.40 29.30
CA PRO A 14 4.08 -29.98 30.49
C PRO A 14 4.22 -31.50 30.64
N TYR A 15 5.03 -32.17 29.85
CA TYR A 15 5.10 -33.64 29.80
C TYR A 15 5.92 -34.21 30.93
N LYS A 16 5.44 -35.32 31.53
CA LYS A 16 6.21 -36.10 32.49
C LYS A 16 6.68 -37.39 31.81
N LEU A 17 7.93 -37.39 31.45
CA LEU A 17 8.56 -38.53 30.81
C LEU A 17 9.13 -39.49 31.85
N VAL A 18 9.00 -40.80 31.59
CA VAL A 18 9.72 -41.85 32.33
C VAL A 18 11.19 -41.85 31.90
N ARG A 19 11.41 -41.66 30.61
CA ARG A 19 12.75 -41.56 30.02
C ARG A 19 12.70 -40.72 28.74
N LEU A 20 13.62 -39.81 28.58
CA LEU A 20 13.85 -39.10 27.31
C LEU A 20 14.68 -40.03 26.40
N HIS A 21 14.25 -40.22 25.15
CA HIS A 21 14.92 -41.08 24.18
C HIS A 21 15.70 -40.26 23.15
N ASP A 22 15.10 -39.21 22.62
CA ASP A 22 15.71 -38.28 21.69
C ASP A 22 15.28 -36.86 21.97
N PHE A 23 16.17 -35.91 21.68
CA PHE A 23 15.90 -34.50 21.87
C PHE A 23 16.73 -33.66 20.90
N LYS A 24 16.09 -32.74 20.18
CA LYS A 24 16.75 -31.86 19.25
C LYS A 24 16.06 -30.51 19.20
N VAL A 25 16.86 -29.42 19.24
CA VAL A 25 16.43 -28.04 19.00
C VAL A 25 17.28 -27.45 17.89
N VAL A 26 16.65 -26.88 16.88
CA VAL A 26 17.32 -26.20 15.76
C VAL A 26 16.88 -24.75 15.76
N LYS A 27 17.82 -23.83 15.77
CA LYS A 27 17.61 -22.39 15.73
C LYS A 27 18.41 -21.82 14.57
N THR A 28 17.77 -21.10 13.66
CA THR A 28 18.40 -20.58 12.44
C THR A 28 17.99 -19.12 12.21
N VAL A 29 18.85 -18.32 11.63
CA VAL A 29 18.49 -16.97 11.18
C VAL A 29 17.39 -17.03 10.13
N ASN A 30 16.47 -16.06 10.11
CA ASN A 30 15.32 -15.99 9.18
C ASN A 30 14.29 -17.09 9.31
N ASP A 31 14.36 -17.98 10.30
CA ASP A 31 13.40 -19.06 10.50
C ASP A 31 13.02 -19.18 11.98
N HIS A 32 11.90 -19.80 12.27
CA HIS A 32 11.47 -20.13 13.63
C HIS A 32 12.33 -21.24 14.20
N ALA A 33 12.59 -21.17 15.49
CA ALA A 33 13.25 -22.30 16.14
C ALA A 33 12.30 -23.48 16.24
N ARG A 34 12.80 -24.69 15.95
CA ARG A 34 12.06 -25.95 16.00
C ARG A 34 12.64 -26.87 17.06
N MET A 35 11.78 -27.56 17.73
CA MET A 35 12.17 -28.56 18.71
C MET A 35 11.40 -29.87 18.45
N THR A 36 12.10 -30.97 18.55
CA THR A 36 11.52 -32.33 18.51
C THR A 36 12.08 -33.14 19.66
N PHE A 37 11.24 -33.91 20.32
CA PHE A 37 11.70 -34.92 21.25
C PHE A 37 10.87 -36.19 21.13
N THR A 38 11.45 -37.32 21.51
CA THR A 38 10.76 -38.58 21.74
C THR A 38 11.09 -39.06 23.15
N GLY A 39 10.09 -39.44 23.91
CA GLY A 39 10.26 -39.94 25.26
C GLY A 39 9.25 -41.04 25.60
N ILE A 40 9.60 -41.87 26.58
CA ILE A 40 8.71 -42.92 27.12
C ILE A 40 7.83 -42.27 28.18
N ILE A 41 6.52 -42.54 28.09
CA ILE A 41 5.52 -42.12 29.07
C ILE A 41 4.96 -43.31 29.83
N ASP A 42 4.40 -43.02 31.00
CA ASP A 42 3.72 -44.03 31.82
C ASP A 42 2.41 -44.46 31.12
N GLU A 43 2.10 -45.79 31.13
CA GLU A 43 0.89 -46.34 30.55
C GLU A 43 -0.40 -45.68 31.08
N HIS A 44 -0.41 -45.25 32.36
CA HIS A 44 -1.55 -44.54 32.95
C HIS A 44 -1.81 -43.18 32.31
N ARG A 45 -0.89 -42.68 31.50
CA ARG A 45 -0.98 -41.41 30.78
C ARG A 45 -1.23 -41.59 29.28
N ARG A 46 -1.52 -42.82 28.84
CA ARG A 46 -1.83 -43.12 27.43
C ARG A 46 -2.91 -42.19 26.90
N GLU A 47 -2.73 -41.72 25.70
CA GLU A 47 -3.60 -40.78 24.98
C GLU A 47 -3.91 -39.45 25.73
N LEU A 48 -3.49 -39.32 27.00
CA LEU A 48 -3.79 -38.11 27.79
C LEU A 48 -3.17 -36.85 27.17
N TYR A 49 -1.91 -36.96 26.79
CA TYR A 49 -1.20 -35.79 26.22
C TYR A 49 -1.70 -35.43 24.85
N VAL A 50 -2.02 -36.41 23.99
CA VAL A 50 -2.60 -36.19 22.66
C VAL A 50 -3.97 -35.49 22.78
N LYS A 51 -4.82 -35.97 23.71
CA LYS A 51 -6.18 -35.43 23.92
C LYS A 51 -6.18 -34.04 24.62
N ALA A 52 -5.17 -33.74 25.44
CA ALA A 52 -5.06 -32.50 26.21
C ALA A 52 -4.30 -31.40 25.45
N SER A 53 -3.62 -31.74 24.37
CA SER A 53 -2.90 -30.76 23.56
C SER A 53 -3.84 -30.00 22.65
N ASP A 54 -3.69 -28.69 22.63
CA ASP A 54 -4.42 -27.72 21.82
C ASP A 54 -3.45 -26.69 21.21
N GLU A 55 -3.99 -25.72 20.51
CA GLU A 55 -3.24 -24.64 19.85
C GLU A 55 -2.47 -23.73 20.83
N ASP A 56 -2.88 -23.69 22.11
CA ASP A 56 -2.25 -22.90 23.16
C ASP A 56 -1.26 -23.72 24.01
N THR A 57 -1.04 -24.97 23.67
CA THR A 57 -0.17 -25.86 24.46
C THR A 57 1.28 -25.40 24.43
N GLN A 58 1.72 -24.78 25.53
CA GLN A 58 3.07 -24.23 25.67
C GLN A 58 4.08 -25.29 26.07
N ILE A 59 5.16 -25.35 25.32
CA ILE A 59 6.32 -26.21 25.60
C ILE A 59 7.44 -25.37 26.21
N LYS A 60 7.99 -25.83 27.34
CA LYS A 60 9.14 -25.21 28.01
C LYS A 60 10.20 -26.27 28.28
N VAL A 61 11.39 -26.04 27.76
CA VAL A 61 12.51 -26.94 27.97
C VAL A 61 13.56 -26.24 28.81
N PHE A 62 13.95 -26.89 29.91
CA PHE A 62 15.00 -26.43 30.81
C PHE A 62 16.09 -27.48 30.93
N VAL A 63 17.30 -26.99 31.12
CA VAL A 63 18.45 -27.81 31.47
C VAL A 63 18.94 -27.36 32.83
N THR A 64 19.24 -28.33 33.70
CA THR A 64 19.83 -28.09 35.02
C THR A 64 21.34 -28.30 34.94
N ASP A 65 22.12 -27.26 35.28
CA ASP A 65 23.58 -27.37 35.33
C ASP A 65 24.06 -28.12 36.59
N GLY A 66 25.37 -28.37 36.68
CA GLY A 66 25.95 -29.06 37.80
C GLY A 66 25.86 -28.34 39.17
N ASN A 67 25.44 -27.09 39.16
CA ASN A 67 25.21 -26.29 40.35
C ASN A 67 23.72 -26.23 40.75
N GLY A 68 22.86 -26.93 39.97
CA GLY A 68 21.41 -26.93 40.20
C GLY A 68 20.66 -25.73 39.59
N HIS A 69 21.30 -24.88 38.81
CA HIS A 69 20.63 -23.77 38.15
C HIS A 69 19.91 -24.26 36.88
N ARG A 70 18.65 -23.79 36.72
CA ARG A 70 17.83 -24.10 35.54
C ARG A 70 18.02 -23.03 34.46
N HIS A 71 18.41 -23.46 33.30
CA HIS A 71 18.60 -22.62 32.12
C HIS A 71 17.53 -22.97 31.05
N PRO A 72 16.75 -22.00 30.57
CA PRO A 72 15.81 -22.24 29.48
C PRO A 72 16.57 -22.47 28.16
N ILE A 73 16.26 -23.55 27.46
CA ILE A 73 16.83 -23.87 26.15
C ILE A 73 15.83 -23.56 25.02
N PHE A 74 14.54 -23.82 25.30
CA PHE A 74 13.48 -23.61 24.33
C PHE A 74 12.18 -23.22 25.04
N ARG A 75 11.43 -22.33 24.38
CA ARG A 75 10.02 -22.04 24.66
C ARG A 75 9.26 -21.88 23.35
N GLY A 76 8.09 -22.48 23.27
CA GLY A 76 7.27 -22.45 22.07
C GLY A 76 5.93 -23.10 22.27
N ILE A 77 5.26 -23.37 21.18
CA ILE A 77 3.95 -24.01 21.09
C ILE A 77 4.08 -25.39 20.44
N ALA A 78 3.24 -26.31 20.84
CA ALA A 78 3.18 -27.63 20.21
C ALA A 78 2.61 -27.52 18.79
N MET A 79 3.24 -28.22 17.84
CA MET A 79 2.76 -28.33 16.46
C MET A 79 2.12 -29.69 16.19
N GLU A 80 2.74 -30.73 16.72
CA GLU A 80 2.28 -32.10 16.60
C GLU A 80 2.61 -32.86 17.88
N VAL A 81 1.66 -33.67 18.34
CA VAL A 81 1.81 -34.53 19.51
C VAL A 81 1.33 -35.94 19.12
N GLU A 82 2.26 -36.86 18.99
CA GLU A 82 2.03 -38.22 18.56
C GLU A 82 2.35 -39.21 19.69
N GLU A 83 1.49 -40.18 19.91
CA GLU A 83 1.78 -41.33 20.76
C GLU A 83 1.75 -42.61 19.92
N HIS A 84 2.81 -43.40 20.00
CA HIS A 84 2.86 -44.74 19.39
C HIS A 84 3.29 -45.79 20.40
N VAL A 85 2.79 -47.01 20.23
CA VAL A 85 3.03 -48.10 21.15
C VAL A 85 3.79 -49.21 20.44
N VAL A 86 4.94 -49.59 21.01
CA VAL A 86 5.77 -50.69 20.50
C VAL A 86 6.02 -51.67 21.63
N ASN A 87 5.57 -52.92 21.45
CA ASN A 87 5.71 -53.99 22.45
C ASN A 87 5.21 -53.62 23.86
N GLY A 88 4.13 -52.83 23.94
CA GLY A 88 3.56 -52.35 25.21
C GLY A 88 4.27 -51.15 25.83
N VAL A 89 5.30 -50.61 25.19
CA VAL A 89 5.97 -49.37 25.62
C VAL A 89 5.36 -48.18 24.86
N HIS A 90 4.92 -47.17 25.59
CA HIS A 90 4.30 -45.95 25.07
C HIS A 90 5.36 -44.87 24.81
N TYR A 91 5.51 -44.50 23.57
CA TYR A 91 6.40 -43.43 23.13
C TYR A 91 5.59 -42.18 22.78
N LEU A 92 5.99 -41.06 23.34
CA LEU A 92 5.44 -39.73 23.02
C LEU A 92 6.47 -38.99 22.19
N THR A 93 6.08 -38.59 20.97
CA THR A 93 6.86 -37.70 20.11
C THR A 93 6.14 -36.37 20.02
N VAL A 94 6.88 -35.26 20.21
CA VAL A 94 6.34 -33.91 20.12
C VAL A 94 7.21 -33.07 19.24
N GLU A 95 6.58 -32.41 18.28
CA GLU A 95 7.17 -31.31 17.50
C GLU A 95 6.64 -29.97 18.02
N ALA A 96 7.55 -29.00 18.21
CA ALA A 96 7.21 -27.69 18.69
C ALA A 96 7.99 -26.61 17.93
N VAL A 97 7.43 -25.42 17.90
CA VAL A 97 8.00 -24.23 17.25
C VAL A 97 8.02 -23.05 18.21
N SER A 98 9.00 -22.16 18.08
CA SER A 98 9.09 -20.94 18.91
C SER A 98 7.89 -20.01 18.70
N HIS A 99 7.58 -19.19 19.71
CA HIS A 99 6.46 -18.23 19.68
C HIS A 99 6.49 -17.25 18.50
N THR A 100 7.64 -17.04 17.85
CA THR A 100 7.70 -16.24 16.63
C THR A 100 6.84 -16.80 15.48
N TYR A 101 6.47 -18.09 15.55
CA TYR A 101 5.57 -18.72 14.58
C TYR A 101 4.14 -18.15 14.63
N GLU A 102 3.72 -17.59 15.77
CA GLU A 102 2.42 -16.91 15.87
C GLU A 102 2.29 -15.76 14.84
N LEU A 103 3.43 -15.14 14.45
CA LEU A 103 3.50 -14.13 13.40
C LEU A 103 3.39 -14.72 11.97
N ASP A 104 3.47 -16.05 11.82
CA ASP A 104 3.52 -16.74 10.52
C ASP A 104 2.27 -17.58 10.20
N ILE A 105 1.23 -17.47 11.04
CA ILE A 105 0.00 -18.26 10.87
C ILE A 105 -0.97 -17.57 9.92
N LYS A 106 -1.26 -16.29 10.12
CA LYS A 106 -2.31 -15.58 9.40
C LYS A 106 -1.75 -14.67 8.32
N ARG A 107 -2.33 -14.77 7.11
CA ARG A 107 -2.03 -13.84 6.01
C ARG A 107 -2.85 -12.58 6.12
N HIS A 108 -2.22 -11.46 5.84
CA HIS A 108 -2.81 -10.14 5.95
C HIS A 108 -2.79 -9.39 4.61
N LYS A 109 -3.76 -8.46 4.48
CA LYS A 109 -3.79 -7.44 3.43
C LYS A 109 -4.01 -6.10 4.11
N ARG A 110 -3.00 -5.24 4.11
CA ARG A 110 -3.04 -3.90 4.71
C ARG A 110 -2.00 -2.99 4.07
N SER A 111 -2.27 -1.69 4.04
CA SER A 111 -1.37 -0.69 3.48
C SER A 111 -0.72 0.18 4.57
N PHE A 112 0.44 0.73 4.26
CA PHE A 112 1.13 1.72 5.07
C PHE A 112 1.43 2.92 4.17
N GLN A 113 0.63 3.99 4.34
CA GLN A 113 0.56 5.13 3.43
C GLN A 113 1.23 6.39 3.99
N ASN A 114 1.76 6.37 5.22
CA ASN A 114 2.51 7.48 5.77
C ASN A 114 4.01 7.34 5.47
N PRO A 115 4.57 8.06 4.48
CA PRO A 115 6.00 7.97 4.16
C PRO A 115 6.93 8.41 5.30
N GLY A 116 6.42 9.21 6.23
CA GLY A 116 7.15 9.66 7.43
C GLY A 116 7.20 8.63 8.56
N MET A 117 6.41 7.54 8.49
CA MET A 117 6.44 6.47 9.48
C MET A 117 7.80 5.79 9.49
N THR A 118 8.40 5.61 10.66
CA THR A 118 9.65 4.87 10.81
C THR A 118 9.42 3.36 10.72
N TYR A 119 10.46 2.62 10.33
CA TYR A 119 10.40 1.15 10.37
C TYR A 119 10.13 0.61 11.77
N ASN A 120 10.63 1.27 12.81
CA ASN A 120 10.35 0.88 14.19
C ASN A 120 8.85 1.02 14.53
N GLU A 121 8.21 2.13 14.16
CA GLU A 121 6.76 2.31 14.32
C GLU A 121 5.96 1.29 13.52
N LEU A 122 6.40 0.96 12.30
CA LEU A 122 5.79 -0.06 11.46
C LEU A 122 5.88 -1.45 12.13
N ILE A 123 7.07 -1.84 12.64
CA ILE A 123 7.25 -3.09 13.39
C ILE A 123 6.28 -3.13 14.58
N HIS A 124 6.21 -2.06 15.37
CA HIS A 124 5.29 -2.00 16.52
C HIS A 124 3.82 -2.14 16.12
N LYS A 125 3.39 -1.51 15.01
CA LYS A 125 2.02 -1.67 14.47
C LYS A 125 1.72 -3.12 14.07
N ILE A 126 2.70 -3.80 13.47
CA ILE A 126 2.55 -5.19 13.03
C ILE A 126 2.37 -6.12 14.23
N ILE A 127 3.21 -5.96 15.27
CA ILE A 127 3.23 -6.88 16.40
C ILE A 127 2.22 -6.55 17.50
N ALA A 128 1.58 -5.37 17.45
CA ALA A 128 0.60 -4.94 18.47
C ALA A 128 -0.51 -5.96 18.79
N PRO A 129 -1.06 -6.72 17.81
CA PRO A 129 -2.09 -7.73 18.09
C PRO A 129 -1.59 -8.93 18.92
N TYR A 130 -0.28 -9.14 19.03
CA TYR A 130 0.32 -10.32 19.68
C TYR A 130 0.70 -10.07 21.16
N GLY A 131 -0.02 -9.21 21.83
CA GLY A 131 0.10 -8.98 23.27
C GLY A 131 1.45 -8.37 23.68
N LYS A 132 2.31 -9.16 24.33
CA LYS A 132 3.64 -8.73 24.78
C LYS A 132 4.75 -9.02 23.78
N ALA A 133 4.42 -9.15 22.50
CA ALA A 133 5.42 -9.33 21.44
C ALA A 133 6.39 -8.14 21.39
N GLU A 134 7.64 -8.40 21.05
CA GLU A 134 8.69 -7.39 21.00
C GLU A 134 9.60 -7.62 19.79
N GLY A 135 9.71 -6.60 18.94
CA GLY A 135 10.62 -6.56 17.80
C GLY A 135 11.62 -5.42 18.01
N GLN A 136 12.92 -5.75 18.06
CA GLN A 136 13.98 -4.74 18.24
C GLN A 136 14.59 -4.40 16.89
N ASP A 137 14.50 -3.14 16.49
CA ASP A 137 15.15 -2.63 15.28
C ASP A 137 16.67 -2.48 15.50
N MET A 138 17.45 -3.20 14.69
CA MET A 138 18.92 -3.25 14.76
C MET A 138 19.61 -2.71 13.50
N VAL A 139 18.86 -2.23 12.51
CA VAL A 139 19.44 -1.97 11.18
C VAL A 139 18.96 -0.70 10.49
N THR A 140 17.82 -0.12 10.90
CA THR A 140 17.24 1.02 10.17
C THR A 140 17.68 2.38 10.69
N ASP A 141 18.25 2.46 11.90
CA ASP A 141 18.69 3.70 12.55
C ASP A 141 17.59 4.78 12.58
N GLY A 142 16.34 4.36 12.77
CA GLY A 142 15.17 5.26 12.79
C GLY A 142 14.75 5.76 11.41
N GLN A 143 15.21 5.16 10.32
CA GLN A 143 14.81 5.53 8.97
C GLN A 143 13.30 5.41 8.78
N ALA A 144 12.73 6.41 8.09
CA ALA A 144 11.34 6.36 7.65
C ALA A 144 11.18 5.41 6.44
N ILE A 145 9.98 4.86 6.26
CA ILE A 145 9.68 3.99 5.11
C ILE A 145 9.81 4.72 3.77
N GLY A 146 9.63 6.04 3.76
CA GLY A 146 9.91 6.94 2.62
C GLY A 146 8.95 6.82 1.44
N THR A 147 8.16 5.77 1.37
CA THR A 147 7.25 5.48 0.26
C THR A 147 6.02 4.71 0.73
N PHE A 148 5.17 4.37 -0.20
CA PHE A 148 4.06 3.44 0.01
C PHE A 148 4.58 2.01 0.21
N VAL A 149 4.09 1.34 1.24
CA VAL A 149 4.41 -0.07 1.54
C VAL A 149 3.11 -0.84 1.73
N MET A 150 3.03 -2.05 1.19
CA MET A 150 1.86 -2.91 1.30
C MET A 150 2.24 -4.32 1.74
N GLN A 151 1.56 -4.82 2.75
CA GLN A 151 1.51 -6.24 3.04
C GLN A 151 0.34 -6.83 2.25
N TYR A 152 0.63 -7.69 1.28
CA TYR A 152 -0.39 -8.26 0.41
C TYR A 152 -0.28 -9.78 0.36
N ASP A 153 -1.22 -10.44 1.01
CA ASP A 153 -1.28 -11.91 1.11
C ASP A 153 0.00 -12.53 1.68
N GLU A 154 0.60 -11.84 2.65
CA GLU A 154 1.79 -12.24 3.40
C GLU A 154 1.43 -12.40 4.88
N THR A 155 2.10 -13.33 5.56
CA THR A 155 2.08 -13.37 7.03
C THR A 155 2.89 -12.19 7.59
N ASP A 156 2.77 -11.93 8.89
CA ASP A 156 3.54 -10.87 9.53
C ASP A 156 5.04 -11.19 9.53
N TRP A 157 5.39 -12.47 9.71
CA TRP A 157 6.79 -12.91 9.63
C TRP A 157 7.37 -12.80 8.21
N GLU A 158 6.64 -13.25 7.19
CA GLU A 158 7.03 -13.10 5.78
C GLU A 158 7.26 -11.61 5.42
N PHE A 159 6.34 -10.73 5.85
CA PHE A 159 6.40 -9.31 5.61
C PHE A 159 7.60 -8.66 6.29
N LEU A 160 7.81 -8.90 7.60
CA LEU A 160 8.96 -8.38 8.34
C LEU A 160 10.29 -8.88 7.75
N LYS A 161 10.36 -10.16 7.37
CA LYS A 161 11.53 -10.76 6.71
C LYS A 161 11.81 -10.10 5.36
N ARG A 162 10.77 -9.80 4.58
CA ARG A 162 10.89 -9.06 3.33
C ARG A 162 11.46 -7.65 3.56
N LEU A 163 10.91 -6.91 4.50
CA LEU A 163 11.38 -5.56 4.83
C LEU A 163 12.84 -5.57 5.33
N ALA A 164 13.21 -6.49 6.22
CA ALA A 164 14.58 -6.62 6.70
C ALA A 164 15.57 -6.92 5.56
N SER A 165 15.15 -7.71 4.57
CA SER A 165 15.97 -8.04 3.40
C SER A 165 16.33 -6.80 2.57
N HIS A 166 15.52 -5.74 2.56
CA HIS A 166 15.82 -4.49 1.87
C HIS A 166 17.03 -3.76 2.48
N PHE A 167 17.34 -4.05 3.75
CA PHE A 167 18.55 -3.62 4.46
C PHE A 167 19.66 -4.68 4.40
N TYR A 168 19.51 -5.71 3.58
CA TYR A 168 20.42 -6.87 3.52
C TYR A 168 20.67 -7.50 4.89
N SER A 169 19.64 -7.54 5.72
CA SER A 169 19.72 -8.06 7.08
C SER A 169 18.64 -9.11 7.35
N PRO A 170 18.93 -10.19 8.08
CA PRO A 170 17.94 -11.21 8.40
C PRO A 170 17.10 -10.82 9.62
N LEU A 171 16.01 -11.57 9.88
CA LEU A 171 15.35 -11.63 11.18
C LEU A 171 16.04 -12.66 12.07
N ILE A 172 16.16 -12.37 13.37
CA ILE A 172 16.72 -13.29 14.35
C ILE A 172 15.65 -13.59 15.40
N PRO A 173 15.11 -14.82 15.48
CA PRO A 173 14.16 -15.19 16.53
C PRO A 173 14.85 -15.27 17.89
N ALA A 174 14.21 -14.74 18.94
CA ALA A 174 14.67 -14.88 20.32
C ALA A 174 13.82 -15.96 21.03
N VAL A 175 14.40 -17.13 21.26
CA VAL A 175 13.69 -18.38 21.58
C VAL A 175 13.39 -18.58 23.07
N GLY A 176 14.10 -17.88 23.97
CA GLY A 176 13.96 -18.08 25.42
C GLY A 176 12.69 -17.49 26.05
N TYR A 177 11.78 -16.91 25.28
CA TYR A 177 10.63 -16.16 25.75
C TYR A 177 9.31 -16.86 25.47
N GLY A 178 8.31 -16.61 26.29
CA GLY A 178 6.95 -17.18 26.15
C GLY A 178 6.00 -16.31 25.32
N VAL A 179 6.54 -15.45 24.47
CA VAL A 179 5.84 -14.54 23.53
C VAL A 179 6.73 -14.30 22.32
N PRO A 180 6.19 -13.88 21.17
CA PRO A 180 7.00 -13.55 19.99
C PRO A 180 8.03 -12.46 20.32
N LYS A 181 9.31 -12.78 20.17
CA LYS A 181 10.40 -11.81 20.27
C LYS A 181 11.43 -12.07 19.18
N PHE A 182 11.92 -10.99 18.57
CA PHE A 182 12.90 -11.07 17.49
C PHE A 182 13.71 -9.78 17.36
N TYR A 183 14.86 -9.89 16.70
CA TYR A 183 15.62 -8.75 16.23
C TYR A 183 15.34 -8.52 14.74
N PHE A 184 15.00 -7.31 14.39
CA PHE A 184 14.88 -6.86 12.99
C PHE A 184 16.26 -6.40 12.54
N GLY A 185 17.05 -7.32 12.00
CA GLY A 185 18.45 -7.14 11.67
C GLY A 185 19.39 -7.87 12.61
N LEU A 186 20.67 -7.87 12.25
CA LEU A 186 21.73 -8.51 13.04
C LEU A 186 22.07 -7.66 14.27
N PRO A 187 21.92 -8.18 15.48
CA PRO A 187 22.28 -7.46 16.70
C PRO A 187 23.78 -7.14 16.72
N MET A 188 24.12 -6.07 17.41
CA MET A 188 25.50 -5.67 17.67
C MET A 188 25.86 -5.85 19.16
N GLY A 189 27.15 -6.06 19.44
CA GLY A 189 27.65 -6.10 20.81
C GLY A 189 27.35 -7.37 21.59
N LEU A 190 26.82 -8.42 20.95
CA LEU A 190 26.57 -9.72 21.59
C LEU A 190 27.78 -10.67 21.45
N ASP A 191 28.97 -10.16 21.72
CA ASP A 191 30.23 -10.95 21.71
C ASP A 191 30.26 -11.92 22.90
N LYS A 192 30.39 -13.22 22.62
CA LYS A 192 30.46 -14.32 23.59
C LYS A 192 31.87 -14.87 23.78
N GLY A 193 32.86 -14.15 23.24
CA GLY A 193 34.28 -14.48 23.36
C GLY A 193 34.70 -15.65 22.48
N GLU A 194 35.82 -16.25 22.80
CA GLU A 194 36.47 -17.29 22.00
C GLU A 194 35.80 -18.66 22.13
N ILE A 195 35.63 -19.34 21.02
CA ILE A 195 35.32 -20.78 20.97
C ILE A 195 36.60 -21.53 20.68
N ASP A 196 37.00 -22.40 21.61
CA ASP A 196 38.08 -23.34 21.42
C ASP A 196 37.50 -24.72 21.08
N SER A 197 37.61 -25.09 19.81
CA SER A 197 37.18 -26.41 19.32
C SER A 197 38.24 -26.99 18.40
N ILE A 198 38.71 -28.17 18.78
CA ILE A 198 39.73 -28.88 18.01
C ILE A 198 39.13 -29.53 16.76
N ASN A 199 37.88 -30.01 16.88
CA ASN A 199 37.16 -30.63 15.78
C ASN A 199 36.21 -29.64 15.14
N TYR A 200 36.38 -29.41 13.84
CA TYR A 200 35.49 -28.54 13.08
C TYR A 200 35.38 -29.01 11.63
N LYS A 201 34.29 -28.62 10.98
CA LYS A 201 34.10 -28.82 9.55
C LYS A 201 34.05 -27.46 8.87
N VAL A 202 34.69 -27.35 7.70
CA VAL A 202 34.69 -26.15 6.86
C VAL A 202 33.86 -26.42 5.62
N ASN A 203 32.95 -25.53 5.31
CA ASN A 203 32.14 -25.56 4.11
C ASN A 203 32.20 -24.19 3.41
N LYS A 204 32.23 -24.19 2.09
CA LYS A 204 32.12 -22.98 1.27
C LYS A 204 30.82 -23.02 0.48
N ARG A 205 29.93 -22.08 0.74
CA ARG A 205 28.60 -21.96 0.12
C ARG A 205 28.71 -21.25 -1.23
N VAL A 206 29.28 -21.91 -2.24
CA VAL A 206 29.57 -21.31 -3.56
C VAL A 206 28.30 -20.84 -4.28
N ALA A 207 27.21 -21.62 -4.21
CA ALA A 207 25.94 -21.25 -4.82
C ALA A 207 25.30 -20.00 -4.18
N ASP A 208 25.50 -19.81 -2.86
CA ASP A 208 24.99 -18.62 -2.16
C ASP A 208 25.82 -17.38 -2.52
N TYR A 209 27.14 -17.51 -2.67
CA TYR A 209 27.99 -16.45 -3.20
C TYR A 209 27.56 -16.01 -4.60
N GLN A 210 27.37 -16.98 -5.51
CA GLN A 210 26.91 -16.69 -6.86
C GLN A 210 25.55 -15.95 -6.85
N ARG A 211 24.59 -16.45 -6.07
CA ARG A 211 23.28 -15.79 -5.94
C ARG A 211 23.40 -14.37 -5.37
N ALA A 212 24.21 -14.16 -4.35
CA ALA A 212 24.40 -12.85 -3.75
C ALA A 212 25.02 -11.85 -4.75
N THR A 213 26.02 -12.28 -5.52
CA THR A 213 26.70 -11.46 -6.53
C THR A 213 25.77 -11.09 -7.67
N GLU A 214 25.03 -12.06 -8.24
CA GLU A 214 24.07 -11.83 -9.33
C GLU A 214 22.89 -10.92 -8.90
N ASN A 215 22.55 -10.90 -7.61
CA ASN A 215 21.53 -10.02 -7.04
C ASN A 215 22.11 -8.76 -6.39
N HIS A 216 23.34 -8.39 -6.69
CA HIS A 216 23.99 -7.15 -6.28
C HIS A 216 23.99 -6.88 -4.78
N VAL A 217 24.14 -7.91 -3.94
CA VAL A 217 24.29 -7.73 -2.49
C VAL A 217 25.60 -6.97 -2.23
N PRO A 218 25.57 -5.80 -1.56
CA PRO A 218 26.74 -4.95 -1.43
C PRO A 218 27.78 -5.53 -0.48
N GLY A 219 29.05 -5.35 -0.80
CA GLY A 219 30.19 -5.62 0.10
C GLY A 219 30.37 -7.08 0.45
N VAL A 220 29.92 -8.02 -0.40
CA VAL A 220 30.18 -9.45 -0.25
C VAL A 220 31.38 -9.89 -1.06
N GLN A 221 32.18 -10.75 -0.47
CA GLN A 221 33.35 -11.37 -1.10
C GLN A 221 33.23 -12.90 -1.03
N ASP A 222 33.91 -13.60 -1.89
CA ASP A 222 33.90 -15.06 -1.98
C ASP A 222 34.25 -15.74 -0.63
N GLN A 223 35.20 -15.19 0.12
CA GLN A 223 35.57 -15.67 1.45
C GLN A 223 34.48 -15.50 2.53
N ASP A 224 33.55 -14.58 2.34
CA ASP A 224 32.44 -14.38 3.29
C ASP A 224 31.48 -15.57 3.34
N PHE A 225 31.51 -16.42 2.33
CA PHE A 225 30.69 -17.63 2.24
C PHE A 225 31.36 -18.88 2.76
N ILE A 226 32.52 -18.75 3.43
CA ILE A 226 33.15 -19.83 4.19
C ILE A 226 32.40 -19.93 5.54
N GLN A 227 31.94 -21.11 5.86
CA GLN A 227 31.20 -21.43 7.07
C GLN A 227 31.93 -22.52 7.85
N TYR A 228 32.05 -22.32 9.15
CA TYR A 228 32.60 -23.32 10.06
C TYR A 228 31.49 -23.97 10.85
N GLU A 229 31.50 -25.30 10.95
CA GLU A 229 30.65 -26.09 11.84
C GLU A 229 31.49 -26.55 13.01
N VAL A 230 31.13 -26.13 14.22
CA VAL A 230 31.92 -26.39 15.44
C VAL A 230 31.03 -26.89 16.57
N GLU A 231 31.58 -27.74 17.42
CA GLU A 231 30.93 -28.15 18.66
C GLU A 231 31.46 -27.33 19.83
N SER A 232 30.58 -26.91 20.74
CA SER A 232 30.97 -26.18 21.94
C SER A 232 30.00 -26.49 23.08
N VAL A 233 30.50 -26.39 24.31
CA VAL A 233 29.67 -26.50 25.53
C VAL A 233 28.99 -25.18 25.90
N LYS A 234 29.39 -24.07 25.29
CA LYS A 234 28.72 -22.79 25.50
C LYS A 234 27.34 -22.80 24.84
N VAL A 235 26.32 -22.35 25.54
CA VAL A 235 24.99 -22.14 24.95
C VAL A 235 24.99 -20.82 24.19
N LEU A 236 24.86 -20.87 22.88
CA LEU A 236 24.88 -19.73 21.99
C LEU A 236 23.57 -19.66 21.19
N GLU A 237 23.15 -18.44 20.88
CA GLU A 237 21.96 -18.18 20.06
C GLU A 237 22.36 -17.62 18.68
N PRO A 238 21.55 -17.80 17.64
CA PRO A 238 21.75 -17.14 16.36
C PRO A 238 21.88 -15.62 16.52
N GLY A 239 22.81 -15.03 15.79
CA GLY A 239 23.14 -13.60 15.89
C GLY A 239 24.21 -13.24 16.94
N TYR A 240 24.61 -14.18 17.82
CA TYR A 240 25.75 -13.95 18.71
C TYR A 240 27.06 -13.94 17.93
N GLU A 241 27.96 -13.04 18.31
CA GLU A 241 29.31 -12.95 17.78
C GLU A 241 30.25 -13.77 18.65
N VAL A 242 31.15 -14.50 18.00
CA VAL A 242 32.19 -15.31 18.64
C VAL A 242 33.51 -15.16 17.90
N THR A 243 34.59 -15.34 18.60
CA THR A 243 35.92 -15.45 17.99
C THR A 243 36.29 -16.92 17.82
N PHE A 244 36.56 -17.33 16.57
CA PHE A 244 37.01 -18.68 16.25
C PHE A 244 38.24 -18.58 15.33
N ARG A 245 39.35 -19.21 15.74
CA ARG A 245 40.64 -19.15 15.01
C ARG A 245 41.08 -17.72 14.68
N GLY A 246 40.91 -16.80 15.62
CA GLY A 246 41.27 -15.39 15.46
C GLY A 246 40.33 -14.57 14.56
N GLN A 247 39.25 -15.15 14.05
CA GLN A 247 38.25 -14.46 13.23
C GLN A 247 36.96 -14.23 14.03
N LYS A 248 36.37 -13.05 13.89
CA LYS A 248 35.03 -12.74 14.40
C LYS A 248 33.98 -13.27 13.46
N LEU A 249 33.15 -14.17 13.96
CA LEU A 249 32.10 -14.85 13.21
C LEU A 249 30.79 -14.76 13.97
N LEU A 250 29.68 -14.83 13.24
CA LEU A 250 28.33 -14.88 13.78
C LEU A 250 27.78 -16.31 13.76
N VAL A 251 27.07 -16.66 14.81
CA VAL A 251 26.27 -17.90 14.85
C VAL A 251 25.08 -17.72 13.89
N SER A 252 25.09 -18.46 12.79
CA SER A 252 24.00 -18.46 11.81
C SER A 252 22.97 -19.57 12.07
N GLU A 253 23.41 -20.67 12.69
CA GLU A 253 22.57 -21.79 13.10
C GLU A 253 23.12 -22.39 14.40
N ALA A 254 22.23 -22.79 15.28
CA ALA A 254 22.54 -23.50 16.52
C ALA A 254 21.69 -24.76 16.60
N VAL A 255 22.33 -25.93 16.68
CA VAL A 255 21.69 -27.23 16.88
C VAL A 255 22.08 -27.72 18.26
N THR A 256 21.08 -27.97 19.10
CA THR A 256 21.23 -28.60 20.42
C THR A 256 20.55 -29.95 20.38
N GLU A 257 21.29 -31.03 20.56
CA GLU A 257 20.75 -32.38 20.46
C GLU A 257 21.43 -33.36 21.43
N MET A 258 20.75 -34.43 21.72
CA MET A 258 21.34 -35.56 22.48
C MET A 258 22.11 -36.46 21.54
N ARG A 259 23.42 -36.61 21.79
CA ARG A 259 24.27 -37.61 21.13
C ARG A 259 24.93 -38.48 22.16
N GLU A 260 24.86 -39.77 22.00
CA GLU A 260 25.48 -40.78 22.91
C GLU A 260 25.18 -40.47 24.38
N SER A 261 23.93 -40.09 24.69
CA SER A 261 23.46 -39.74 26.04
C SER A 261 24.01 -38.43 26.63
N VAL A 262 24.66 -37.58 25.80
CA VAL A 262 25.19 -36.29 26.18
C VAL A 262 24.54 -35.17 25.35
N LEU A 263 24.17 -34.07 26.02
CA LEU A 263 23.68 -32.90 25.34
C LEU A 263 24.85 -32.17 24.65
N THR A 264 24.78 -32.06 23.33
CA THR A 264 25.79 -31.42 22.49
C THR A 264 25.22 -30.19 21.81
N HIS A 265 26.06 -29.17 21.61
CA HIS A 265 25.70 -27.97 20.86
C HIS A 265 26.62 -27.85 19.64
N THR A 266 26.03 -27.84 18.46
CA THR A 266 26.73 -27.65 17.19
C THR A 266 26.33 -26.31 16.58
N TYR A 267 27.32 -25.50 16.20
CA TYR A 267 27.10 -24.16 15.66
C TYR A 267 27.64 -24.04 14.26
N LYS A 268 26.86 -23.40 13.36
CA LYS A 268 27.39 -22.91 12.09
C LYS A 268 27.78 -21.45 12.27
N LEU A 269 29.06 -21.18 12.06
CA LEU A 269 29.66 -19.86 12.19
C LEU A 269 29.96 -19.29 10.81
N SER A 270 29.52 -18.07 10.55
CA SER A 270 29.71 -17.37 9.26
C SER A 270 30.20 -15.95 9.48
N PRO A 271 30.99 -15.37 8.57
CA PRO A 271 31.25 -13.94 8.55
C PRO A 271 29.94 -13.15 8.48
N ARG A 272 29.89 -11.95 9.07
CA ARG A 272 28.71 -11.10 9.11
C ARG A 272 28.17 -10.75 7.71
N SER A 273 29.07 -10.50 6.75
CA SER A 273 28.73 -10.27 5.35
C SER A 273 28.12 -11.49 4.66
N GLY A 274 28.53 -12.69 5.02
CA GLY A 274 28.05 -13.95 4.43
C GLY A 274 26.64 -14.37 4.90
N ILE A 275 26.04 -13.66 5.86
CA ILE A 275 24.65 -13.90 6.33
C ILE A 275 23.67 -12.95 5.64
N ARG A 276 24.14 -11.95 4.90
CA ARG A 276 23.29 -10.99 4.20
C ARG A 276 22.35 -11.67 3.22
N PRO A 277 21.02 -11.51 3.37
CA PRO A 277 20.06 -12.03 2.40
C PRO A 277 20.05 -11.18 1.13
N ILE A 278 19.62 -11.74 0.03
CA ILE A 278 19.18 -10.98 -1.14
C ILE A 278 17.88 -10.25 -0.82
N LYS A 279 17.62 -9.13 -1.49
CA LYS A 279 16.34 -8.42 -1.37
C LYS A 279 15.20 -9.32 -1.82
N ASN A 280 14.21 -9.46 -0.96
CA ASN A 280 12.98 -10.18 -1.25
C ASN A 280 11.87 -9.20 -1.61
N TYR A 281 11.01 -9.58 -2.53
CA TYR A 281 9.89 -8.78 -3.01
C TYR A 281 8.63 -9.64 -3.04
N ASN A 282 7.50 -9.02 -2.72
CA ASN A 282 6.20 -9.69 -2.85
C ASN A 282 5.78 -9.76 -4.32
N ARG A 283 5.98 -10.89 -4.96
CA ARG A 283 5.62 -11.08 -6.36
C ARG A 283 4.12 -11.38 -6.57
N THR A 284 3.39 -11.70 -5.50
CA THR A 284 1.95 -11.99 -5.59
C THR A 284 1.12 -10.72 -5.86
N ILE A 285 1.70 -9.54 -5.61
CA ILE A 285 1.05 -8.27 -5.89
C ILE A 285 1.03 -7.90 -7.38
N ILE A 286 1.90 -8.52 -8.21
CA ILE A 286 2.01 -8.20 -9.64
C ILE A 286 0.67 -8.46 -10.34
N GLY A 287 0.15 -7.43 -11.02
CA GLY A 287 -1.15 -7.48 -11.69
C GLY A 287 -2.35 -7.32 -10.75
N ALA A 288 -2.12 -7.19 -9.43
CA ALA A 288 -3.19 -6.94 -8.49
C ALA A 288 -3.86 -5.59 -8.77
N SER A 289 -5.17 -5.56 -8.58
CA SER A 289 -6.01 -4.37 -8.71
C SER A 289 -6.86 -4.23 -7.46
N ILE A 290 -6.50 -3.27 -6.60
CA ILE A 290 -7.06 -3.14 -5.25
C ILE A 290 -7.98 -1.94 -5.19
N TYR A 291 -9.20 -2.15 -4.69
CA TYR A 291 -10.23 -1.11 -4.60
C TYR A 291 -10.00 -0.19 -3.39
N GLY A 292 -10.29 1.10 -3.60
CA GLY A 292 -10.32 2.10 -2.57
C GLY A 292 -11.22 3.27 -2.96
N LYS A 293 -11.46 4.17 -2.00
CA LYS A 293 -12.21 5.42 -2.19
C LYS A 293 -11.27 6.58 -2.24
N VAL A 294 -11.52 7.52 -3.13
CA VAL A 294 -10.81 8.80 -3.20
C VAL A 294 -11.15 9.63 -1.95
N VAL A 295 -10.14 10.09 -1.24
CA VAL A 295 -10.27 10.95 -0.05
C VAL A 295 -9.62 12.32 -0.23
N GLY A 296 -8.80 12.48 -1.27
CA GLY A 296 -8.19 13.74 -1.63
C GLY A 296 -7.69 13.73 -3.06
N ILE A 297 -7.69 14.90 -3.70
CA ILE A 297 -7.27 15.08 -5.09
C ILE A 297 -6.36 16.30 -5.15
N HIS A 298 -5.21 16.14 -5.77
CA HIS A 298 -4.28 17.23 -6.01
C HIS A 298 -3.59 17.05 -7.37
N ARG A 299 -3.91 17.93 -8.31
CA ARG A 299 -3.40 17.88 -9.69
C ARG A 299 -3.72 16.53 -10.33
N ASP A 300 -2.69 15.76 -10.71
CA ASP A 300 -2.74 14.43 -11.31
C ASP A 300 -2.63 13.28 -10.30
N LYS A 301 -2.77 13.59 -9.00
CA LYS A 301 -2.63 12.62 -7.91
C LYS A 301 -3.88 12.52 -7.06
N VAL A 302 -4.05 11.36 -6.45
CA VAL A 302 -5.15 11.07 -5.55
C VAL A 302 -4.66 10.43 -4.26
N GLN A 303 -5.31 10.76 -3.15
CA GLN A 303 -5.20 10.02 -1.89
C GLN A 303 -6.36 9.04 -1.78
N ILE A 304 -6.09 7.85 -1.23
CA ILE A 304 -7.03 6.75 -1.29
C ILE A 304 -7.14 6.06 0.05
N LYS A 305 -8.36 5.80 0.49
CA LYS A 305 -8.65 4.86 1.57
C LYS A 305 -8.99 3.50 0.96
N PHE A 306 -8.09 2.52 1.16
CA PHE A 306 -8.34 1.16 0.67
C PHE A 306 -9.48 0.48 1.43
N LYS A 307 -10.28 -0.32 0.71
CA LYS A 307 -11.35 -1.11 1.33
C LYS A 307 -10.85 -2.12 2.35
N MET A 308 -9.66 -2.69 2.13
CA MET A 308 -9.06 -3.65 3.04
C MET A 308 -8.64 -3.02 4.38
N ASP A 309 -8.46 -1.70 4.43
CA ASP A 309 -8.06 -0.94 5.61
C ASP A 309 -9.25 -0.27 6.32
N GLU A 310 -10.51 -0.52 5.90
CA GLU A 310 -11.70 0.16 6.47
C GLU A 310 -11.83 0.02 7.98
N GLN A 311 -11.35 -1.10 8.53
CA GLN A 311 -11.38 -1.39 9.97
C GLN A 311 -10.07 -1.01 10.69
N LEU A 312 -9.10 -0.49 9.97
CA LEU A 312 -7.79 -0.12 10.49
C LEU A 312 -7.67 1.41 10.51
N ASP A 313 -7.12 1.94 11.58
CA ASP A 313 -6.76 3.36 11.66
C ASP A 313 -5.45 3.58 10.89
N GLN A 314 -5.54 3.54 9.56
CA GLN A 314 -4.42 3.76 8.66
C GLN A 314 -4.47 5.18 8.09
N SER A 315 -3.29 5.82 8.03
CA SER A 315 -3.12 7.09 7.33
C SER A 315 -3.41 6.93 5.83
N THR A 316 -3.87 8.01 5.20
CA THR A 316 -4.09 8.11 3.75
C THR A 316 -3.16 9.18 3.13
N ASP A 317 -2.01 9.43 3.73
CA ASP A 317 -1.12 10.56 3.36
C ASP A 317 -0.36 10.37 2.04
N PHE A 318 -0.38 9.15 1.47
CA PHE A 318 0.33 8.88 0.22
C PHE A 318 -0.46 9.35 -1.00
N TRP A 319 0.24 10.02 -1.93
CA TRP A 319 -0.30 10.52 -3.18
C TRP A 319 0.03 9.59 -4.34
N PHE A 320 -0.99 8.89 -4.85
CA PHE A 320 -0.88 8.01 -6.01
C PHE A 320 -1.07 8.80 -7.29
N LEU A 321 -0.23 8.54 -8.31
CA LEU A 321 -0.46 9.05 -9.66
C LEU A 321 -1.77 8.48 -10.22
N TYR A 322 -2.56 9.32 -10.89
CA TYR A 322 -3.79 8.87 -11.53
C TYR A 322 -3.58 8.69 -13.04
N SER A 323 -3.87 7.49 -13.53
CA SER A 323 -3.75 7.15 -14.94
C SER A 323 -4.96 7.67 -15.73
N THR A 324 -4.72 8.49 -16.74
CA THR A 324 -5.71 8.98 -17.68
C THR A 324 -5.62 8.22 -19.00
N ILE A 325 -6.64 8.34 -19.87
CA ILE A 325 -6.67 7.69 -21.19
C ILE A 325 -5.57 8.22 -22.10
N TYR A 326 -5.25 9.52 -21.99
CA TYR A 326 -4.23 10.18 -22.80
C TYR A 326 -3.53 11.25 -21.97
N ALA A 327 -2.20 11.15 -21.85
CA ALA A 327 -1.36 12.13 -21.17
C ALA A 327 -0.03 12.29 -21.93
N SER A 328 0.50 13.51 -21.98
CA SER A 328 1.83 13.83 -22.48
C SER A 328 2.61 14.64 -21.44
N ALA A 329 3.94 14.62 -21.52
CA ALA A 329 4.83 15.28 -20.58
C ALA A 329 4.67 16.82 -20.53
N ASP A 330 4.04 17.43 -21.55
CA ASP A 330 3.78 18.85 -21.67
C ASP A 330 2.39 19.27 -21.15
N ASN A 331 1.77 18.47 -20.28
CA ASN A 331 0.42 18.66 -19.74
C ASN A 331 -0.68 18.70 -20.80
N THR A 332 -0.43 18.17 -22.01
CA THR A 332 -1.48 17.90 -22.99
C THR A 332 -2.10 16.54 -22.74
N GLY A 333 -3.39 16.41 -23.06
CA GLY A 333 -4.09 15.15 -22.92
C GLY A 333 -5.49 15.30 -22.37
N TRP A 334 -5.98 14.24 -21.78
CA TRP A 334 -7.28 14.19 -21.15
C TRP A 334 -7.12 14.28 -19.63
N TYR A 335 -7.31 15.47 -19.08
CA TYR A 335 -7.34 15.69 -17.64
C TYR A 335 -8.78 15.52 -17.14
N CYS A 336 -9.05 14.36 -16.54
CA CYS A 336 -10.36 14.02 -15.99
C CYS A 336 -10.15 13.25 -14.67
N MET A 337 -9.98 14.01 -13.58
CA MET A 337 -9.79 13.45 -12.26
C MET A 337 -11.11 12.89 -11.72
N PRO A 338 -11.06 11.83 -10.90
CA PRO A 338 -12.23 11.38 -10.16
C PRO A 338 -12.67 12.44 -9.14
N GLU A 339 -13.82 12.24 -8.53
CA GLU A 339 -14.31 13.08 -7.44
C GLU A 339 -14.05 12.39 -6.09
N GLU A 340 -14.12 13.17 -5.00
CA GLU A 340 -14.05 12.59 -3.65
C GLU A 340 -15.17 11.58 -3.44
N ASN A 341 -14.87 10.49 -2.76
CA ASN A 341 -15.72 9.31 -2.54
C ASN A 341 -15.95 8.41 -3.77
N ASP A 342 -15.37 8.70 -4.92
CA ASP A 342 -15.39 7.77 -6.04
C ASP A 342 -14.66 6.47 -5.70
N ASP A 343 -15.22 5.34 -6.15
CA ASP A 343 -14.57 4.04 -6.09
C ASP A 343 -13.55 3.93 -7.24
N ILE A 344 -12.28 3.82 -6.92
CA ILE A 344 -11.19 3.63 -7.89
C ILE A 344 -10.35 2.40 -7.56
N ARG A 345 -9.41 2.09 -8.42
CA ARG A 345 -8.49 0.95 -8.24
C ARG A 345 -7.06 1.41 -8.28
N ILE A 346 -6.23 0.83 -7.41
CA ILE A 346 -4.77 0.91 -7.51
C ILE A 346 -4.28 -0.35 -8.20
N TYR A 347 -3.54 -0.17 -9.28
CA TYR A 347 -2.94 -1.23 -10.09
C TYR A 347 -1.45 -1.34 -9.82
N PHE A 348 -0.95 -2.54 -9.67
CA PHE A 348 0.45 -2.86 -9.42
C PHE A 348 1.06 -3.52 -10.66
N PRO A 349 1.78 -2.76 -11.50
CA PRO A 349 2.37 -3.30 -12.73
C PRO A 349 3.57 -4.22 -12.47
N SER A 350 4.22 -4.07 -11.32
CA SER A 350 5.40 -4.82 -10.94
C SER A 350 5.38 -5.19 -9.45
N TYR A 351 6.45 -5.85 -8.98
CA TYR A 351 6.66 -6.12 -7.56
C TYR A 351 7.15 -4.89 -6.76
N ARG A 352 7.45 -3.78 -7.43
CA ARG A 352 7.81 -2.52 -6.81
C ARG A 352 6.54 -1.76 -6.45
N GLU A 353 6.30 -1.62 -5.17
CA GLU A 353 5.07 -1.00 -4.66
C GLU A 353 4.98 0.49 -5.02
N GLU A 354 6.14 1.15 -5.15
CA GLU A 354 6.24 2.56 -5.56
C GLU A 354 5.83 2.83 -7.02
N GLU A 355 5.77 1.80 -7.87
CA GLU A 355 5.37 1.93 -9.27
C GLU A 355 3.85 1.81 -9.47
N CYS A 356 3.09 1.58 -8.38
CA CYS A 356 1.64 1.49 -8.46
C CYS A 356 1.01 2.83 -8.83
N TYR A 357 -0.14 2.78 -9.48
CA TYR A 357 -0.89 3.97 -9.85
C TYR A 357 -2.40 3.73 -9.77
N ALA A 358 -3.14 4.81 -9.55
CA ALA A 358 -4.59 4.81 -9.56
C ALA A 358 -5.12 4.77 -10.98
N MET A 359 -6.16 4.00 -11.22
CA MET A 359 -6.80 3.89 -12.53
C MET A 359 -8.33 3.78 -12.40
N SER A 360 -9.01 4.24 -13.42
CA SER A 360 -10.44 4.24 -13.70
C SER A 360 -11.39 3.94 -12.53
N SER A 361 -12.32 4.87 -12.29
CA SER A 361 -13.47 4.64 -11.42
C SER A 361 -14.38 3.54 -11.98
N VAL A 362 -14.92 2.71 -11.10
CA VAL A 362 -15.95 1.74 -11.44
C VAL A 362 -17.25 2.21 -10.83
N LYS A 363 -18.19 2.65 -11.67
CA LYS A 363 -19.54 2.95 -11.22
C LYS A 363 -20.19 1.63 -10.79
N ARG A 364 -20.38 1.46 -9.48
CA ARG A 364 -21.23 0.41 -8.95
C ARG A 364 -22.62 1.01 -8.83
N ASP A 365 -23.63 0.27 -9.27
CA ASP A 365 -25.03 0.70 -9.11
C ASP A 365 -25.25 1.00 -7.63
N ALA A 366 -25.55 2.27 -7.33
CA ALA A 366 -26.08 2.62 -6.03
C ALA A 366 -27.34 1.79 -5.83
N PRO A 367 -27.63 1.24 -4.65
CA PRO A 367 -28.93 0.64 -4.38
C PRO A 367 -29.98 1.67 -4.79
N ALA A 368 -30.92 1.26 -5.63
CA ALA A 368 -32.00 2.14 -6.10
C ALA A 368 -32.55 2.92 -4.90
N PRO A 369 -32.66 4.26 -4.97
CA PRO A 369 -33.25 5.03 -3.89
C PRO A 369 -34.61 4.42 -3.57
N ALA A 370 -34.82 4.11 -2.31
CA ALA A 370 -36.10 3.55 -1.84
C ALA A 370 -37.23 4.39 -2.42
N ALA A 371 -38.09 3.76 -3.19
CA ALA A 371 -39.17 4.42 -3.88
C ALA A 371 -39.98 5.28 -2.86
N THR A 372 -39.85 6.58 -3.00
CA THR A 372 -40.73 7.53 -2.28
C THR A 372 -42.15 7.23 -2.72
N PRO A 373 -43.11 7.02 -1.83
CA PRO A 373 -44.50 6.75 -2.23
C PRO A 373 -44.99 7.89 -3.11
N ALA A 374 -45.47 7.55 -4.30
CA ALA A 374 -46.02 8.48 -5.26
C ALA A 374 -47.13 9.29 -4.60
N ALA A 375 -46.95 10.61 -4.47
CA ALA A 375 -48.03 11.53 -4.13
C ALA A 375 -49.04 11.53 -5.28
N SER A 376 -50.28 11.24 -4.97
CA SER A 376 -51.42 11.27 -5.89
C SER A 376 -51.59 12.63 -6.57
N PRO A 377 -52.00 12.69 -7.84
CA PRO A 377 -52.12 13.95 -8.56
C PRO A 377 -53.31 14.75 -8.01
N ALA A 378 -53.05 15.93 -7.47
CA ALA A 378 -54.08 16.90 -7.14
C ALA A 378 -54.58 17.61 -8.41
N SER A 379 -55.88 17.61 -8.54
CA SER A 379 -56.70 18.14 -9.60
C SER A 379 -56.42 19.61 -9.95
N VAL A 380 -56.37 19.87 -11.24
CA VAL A 380 -56.39 21.19 -11.86
C VAL A 380 -57.74 21.89 -11.59
N VAL A 381 -57.72 23.02 -10.91
CA VAL A 381 -58.85 23.96 -10.88
C VAL A 381 -58.43 25.22 -11.65
N SER A 382 -59.10 25.42 -12.75
CA SER A 382 -59.13 26.63 -13.53
C SER A 382 -59.90 27.73 -12.78
N GLY A 383 -59.31 28.94 -12.64
CA GLY A 383 -59.97 30.11 -12.07
C GLY A 383 -59.51 31.39 -12.75
N SER A 384 -60.41 32.03 -13.40
CA SER A 384 -60.36 33.18 -14.26
C SER A 384 -60.16 34.52 -13.54
N ARG A 385 -59.52 35.45 -14.29
CA ARG A 385 -59.65 36.93 -14.34
C ARG A 385 -59.90 37.74 -13.05
N ALA A 386 -59.03 38.78 -12.95
CA ALA A 386 -59.57 40.15 -12.81
C ALA A 386 -58.44 41.17 -13.13
N SER A 387 -58.87 42.17 -13.82
CA SER A 387 -58.25 43.37 -14.34
C SER A 387 -58.08 44.48 -13.29
N GLY A 388 -57.15 45.37 -13.55
CA GLY A 388 -57.02 46.73 -12.94
C GLY A 388 -55.56 47.16 -13.02
N GLY A 389 -55.11 48.11 -13.73
CA GLY A 389 -55.53 49.47 -14.00
C GLY A 389 -54.64 50.46 -13.27
N GLY A 390 -53.91 51.32 -14.02
CA GLY A 390 -53.21 52.51 -13.50
C GLY A 390 -51.69 52.48 -13.78
N GLY A 391 -51.19 53.18 -14.69
CA GLY A 391 -51.07 54.58 -15.03
C GLY A 391 -49.74 55.14 -14.60
N SER A 392 -49.04 55.73 -15.59
CA SER A 392 -48.12 56.85 -15.49
C SER A 392 -46.60 56.69 -15.49
N SER A 393 -46.14 57.28 -16.51
CA SER A 393 -45.07 58.28 -16.68
C SER A 393 -43.71 57.78 -17.10
N SER A 394 -43.45 58.17 -18.32
CA SER A 394 -42.21 58.32 -19.03
C SER A 394 -41.07 58.92 -18.23
N SER A 395 -39.94 58.27 -18.25
CA SER A 395 -38.64 58.97 -18.35
C SER A 395 -37.80 58.22 -19.37
N VAL A 396 -37.54 58.87 -20.46
CA VAL A 396 -36.56 58.45 -21.48
C VAL A 396 -35.17 58.54 -20.86
N ALA A 397 -34.71 57.42 -20.36
CA ALA A 397 -33.29 57.29 -20.01
C ALA A 397 -32.55 56.81 -21.27
N SER A 398 -31.63 57.58 -21.72
CA SER A 398 -30.64 57.28 -22.78
C SER A 398 -30.04 55.91 -22.50
N ALA A 399 -30.06 55.04 -23.49
CA ALA A 399 -29.36 53.77 -23.44
C ALA A 399 -27.90 53.97 -23.13
N PRO A 400 -27.32 53.31 -22.14
CA PRO A 400 -25.88 53.33 -21.93
C PRO A 400 -25.21 52.67 -23.14
N ALA A 401 -24.26 53.38 -23.74
CA ALA A 401 -23.34 52.81 -24.72
C ALA A 401 -22.65 51.62 -24.06
N ILE A 402 -22.75 50.46 -24.65
CA ILE A 402 -22.01 49.27 -24.21
C ILE A 402 -20.52 49.58 -24.42
N PRO A 403 -19.69 49.63 -23.38
CA PRO A 403 -18.28 49.91 -23.57
C PRO A 403 -17.66 48.78 -24.42
N ALA A 404 -16.90 49.13 -25.43
CA ALA A 404 -16.11 48.19 -26.24
C ALA A 404 -15.00 47.45 -25.46
N THR A 405 -14.95 47.62 -24.14
CA THR A 405 -13.98 47.08 -23.23
C THR A 405 -14.31 45.68 -22.69
N SER A 406 -15.51 45.16 -22.93
CA SER A 406 -15.87 43.84 -22.35
C SER A 406 -15.29 42.61 -23.10
N ALA A 407 -14.92 42.74 -24.37
CA ALA A 407 -14.35 41.61 -25.11
C ALA A 407 -12.90 41.29 -24.71
N ALA A 408 -12.15 42.28 -24.20
CA ALA A 408 -10.78 42.07 -23.76
C ALA A 408 -10.66 41.52 -22.32
N GLN A 409 -11.75 41.58 -21.53
CA GLN A 409 -11.77 41.03 -20.16
C GLN A 409 -12.28 39.58 -20.06
N MET A 410 -12.79 39.02 -21.14
CA MET A 410 -13.19 37.62 -21.26
C MET A 410 -12.12 36.78 -21.94
N ASP A 411 -10.88 36.78 -21.47
CA ASP A 411 -9.94 35.76 -21.91
C ASP A 411 -10.14 34.50 -21.04
N PRO A 412 -10.82 33.44 -21.54
CA PRO A 412 -11.08 32.23 -20.77
C PRO A 412 -9.82 31.42 -20.48
N ARG A 413 -8.64 31.93 -20.91
CA ARG A 413 -7.34 31.24 -20.84
C ARG A 413 -6.51 31.59 -19.61
N VAL A 414 -7.09 32.26 -18.59
CA VAL A 414 -6.37 32.91 -17.48
C VAL A 414 -5.58 31.94 -16.56
N SER A 415 -5.59 30.63 -16.76
CA SER A 415 -4.67 29.75 -16.06
C SER A 415 -3.93 28.85 -17.03
N GLU A 416 -2.62 29.00 -17.14
CA GLU A 416 -1.76 28.05 -17.86
C GLU A 416 -1.74 26.66 -17.18
N ASP A 417 -1.97 26.60 -15.87
CA ASP A 417 -2.03 25.37 -15.09
C ASP A 417 -3.47 24.83 -14.96
N ARG A 418 -3.89 24.02 -15.92
CA ARG A 418 -5.21 23.37 -15.94
C ARG A 418 -5.39 22.30 -14.85
N MET A 419 -4.33 21.88 -14.18
CA MET A 419 -4.37 20.90 -13.10
C MET A 419 -4.49 21.53 -11.73
N ALA A 420 -4.49 22.86 -11.65
CA ALA A 420 -4.59 23.59 -10.38
C ALA A 420 -5.93 23.34 -9.66
N ASP A 421 -7.00 23.16 -10.42
CA ASP A 421 -8.34 22.86 -9.91
C ASP A 421 -8.85 21.51 -10.42
N PRO A 422 -8.96 20.48 -9.57
CA PRO A 422 -9.47 19.16 -9.95
C PRO A 422 -10.93 19.18 -10.43
N ALA A 423 -11.73 20.18 -10.09
CA ALA A 423 -13.09 20.33 -10.57
C ALA A 423 -13.15 20.67 -12.08
N VAL A 424 -12.06 21.23 -12.62
CA VAL A 424 -11.93 21.54 -14.05
C VAL A 424 -11.48 20.29 -14.81
N LYS A 425 -12.29 19.85 -15.78
CA LYS A 425 -11.97 18.71 -16.66
C LYS A 425 -11.59 19.26 -18.04
N THR A 426 -10.49 18.75 -18.62
CA THR A 426 -10.02 19.25 -19.92
C THR A 426 -9.61 18.14 -20.87
N LEU A 427 -9.86 18.37 -22.17
CA LEU A 427 -9.24 17.63 -23.28
C LEU A 427 -8.43 18.65 -24.08
N ARG A 428 -7.11 18.56 -24.03
CA ARG A 428 -6.21 19.51 -24.67
C ARG A 428 -5.23 18.80 -25.61
N THR A 429 -5.02 19.37 -26.79
CA THR A 429 -4.05 18.88 -27.77
C THR A 429 -2.75 19.68 -27.70
N LYS A 430 -1.63 19.09 -28.16
CA LYS A 430 -0.33 19.74 -28.25
C LYS A 430 -0.35 21.03 -29.09
N SER A 431 -1.28 21.15 -30.05
CA SER A 431 -1.49 22.33 -30.91
C SER A 431 -2.38 23.40 -30.26
N GLY A 432 -2.70 23.31 -28.95
CA GLY A 432 -3.46 24.33 -28.22
C GLY A 432 -4.97 24.32 -28.46
N LYS A 433 -5.53 23.24 -29.02
CA LYS A 433 -7.00 23.05 -29.11
C LYS A 433 -7.50 22.43 -27.83
N GLU A 434 -8.61 22.97 -27.29
CA GLU A 434 -9.07 22.58 -25.95
C GLU A 434 -10.60 22.52 -25.87
N ILE A 435 -11.10 21.51 -25.16
CA ILE A 435 -12.45 21.49 -24.61
C ILE A 435 -12.28 21.47 -23.07
N MET A 436 -12.88 22.45 -22.40
CA MET A 436 -12.83 22.60 -20.95
C MET A 436 -14.23 22.60 -20.37
N LEU A 437 -14.43 21.83 -19.32
CA LEU A 437 -15.62 21.79 -18.49
C LEU A 437 -15.23 22.24 -17.09
N ALA A 438 -15.69 23.40 -16.69
CA ALA A 438 -15.50 23.97 -15.37
C ALA A 438 -16.85 24.06 -14.65
N PRO A 439 -16.88 24.23 -13.32
CA PRO A 439 -18.15 24.31 -12.58
C PRO A 439 -19.08 25.42 -13.04
N ASP A 440 -18.55 26.52 -13.57
CA ASP A 440 -19.26 27.73 -13.96
C ASP A 440 -19.29 28.00 -15.47
N LYS A 441 -18.62 27.17 -16.28
CA LYS A 441 -18.50 27.41 -17.74
C LYS A 441 -18.05 26.19 -18.54
N ILE A 442 -18.41 26.21 -19.83
CA ILE A 442 -17.91 25.29 -20.87
C ILE A 442 -17.17 26.14 -21.90
N LEU A 443 -15.94 25.72 -22.26
CA LEU A 443 -15.13 26.38 -23.27
C LEU A 443 -14.69 25.39 -24.35
N VAL A 444 -14.90 25.76 -25.61
CA VAL A 444 -14.27 25.10 -26.76
C VAL A 444 -13.39 26.10 -27.45
N SER A 445 -12.07 25.87 -27.52
CA SER A 445 -11.14 26.87 -28.02
C SER A 445 -10.10 26.33 -28.99
N SER A 446 -9.60 27.21 -29.85
CA SER A 446 -8.51 26.95 -30.80
C SER A 446 -7.74 28.25 -31.04
N GLY A 447 -6.64 28.45 -30.31
CA GLY A 447 -5.95 29.76 -30.28
C GLY A 447 -6.88 30.86 -29.77
N ASP A 448 -7.02 31.95 -30.50
CA ASP A 448 -7.85 33.09 -30.10
C ASP A 448 -9.35 32.90 -30.47
N MET A 449 -9.72 31.84 -31.14
CA MET A 449 -11.10 31.50 -31.46
C MET A 449 -11.71 30.65 -30.35
N TYR A 450 -12.94 30.96 -29.92
CA TYR A 450 -13.63 30.20 -28.90
C TYR A 450 -15.15 30.28 -28.95
N ILE A 451 -15.78 29.28 -28.37
CA ILE A 451 -17.16 29.24 -27.94
C ILE A 451 -17.15 29.09 -26.41
N LEU A 452 -17.70 30.07 -25.72
CA LEU A 452 -17.85 30.06 -24.26
C LEU A 452 -19.34 29.98 -23.92
N ILE A 453 -19.70 29.10 -23.00
CA ILE A 453 -21.00 29.05 -22.34
C ILE A 453 -20.74 29.27 -20.86
N SER A 454 -21.20 30.38 -20.29
CA SER A 454 -20.99 30.75 -18.90
C SER A 454 -22.31 30.97 -18.20
N ASP A 455 -22.40 30.50 -16.95
CA ASP A 455 -23.60 30.63 -16.13
C ASP A 455 -23.93 32.09 -15.80
N SER A 456 -22.92 32.95 -15.70
CA SER A 456 -23.07 34.37 -15.34
C SER A 456 -23.13 35.32 -16.56
N GLU A 457 -22.46 34.97 -17.67
CA GLU A 457 -22.25 35.88 -18.80
C GLU A 457 -23.00 35.46 -20.06
N GLY A 458 -23.54 34.21 -20.07
CA GLY A 458 -24.24 33.65 -21.20
C GLY A 458 -23.31 33.01 -22.24
N ILE A 459 -23.66 33.16 -23.52
CA ILE A 459 -22.92 32.52 -24.63
C ILE A 459 -22.15 33.54 -25.43
N ALA A 460 -20.84 33.33 -25.59
CA ALA A 460 -19.96 34.11 -26.44
C ALA A 460 -19.34 33.26 -27.54
N ILE A 461 -19.36 33.74 -28.77
CA ILE A 461 -18.67 33.13 -29.93
C ILE A 461 -17.67 34.18 -30.45
N ASN A 462 -16.38 33.84 -30.42
CA ASN A 462 -15.32 34.69 -30.93
C ASN A 462 -14.56 33.98 -32.05
N SER A 463 -14.36 34.66 -33.17
CA SER A 463 -13.57 34.21 -34.30
C SER A 463 -12.67 35.29 -34.84
N THR A 464 -11.43 34.96 -35.10
CA THR A 464 -10.46 35.85 -35.77
C THR A 464 -10.59 35.83 -37.30
N SER A 465 -11.54 35.04 -37.83
CA SER A 465 -11.84 34.93 -39.25
C SER A 465 -13.36 34.98 -39.47
N ASN A 466 -13.92 34.08 -40.24
CA ASN A 466 -15.34 34.08 -40.61
C ASN A 466 -16.18 33.26 -39.59
N VAL A 467 -17.38 33.70 -39.37
CA VAL A 467 -18.44 32.92 -38.70
C VAL A 467 -19.58 32.72 -39.72
N ASN A 468 -19.83 31.43 -40.08
CA ASN A 468 -20.92 31.06 -40.97
C ASN A 468 -21.99 30.30 -40.17
N ILE A 469 -23.19 30.83 -40.16
CA ILE A 469 -24.35 30.19 -39.51
C ILE A 469 -25.35 29.85 -40.62
N VAL A 470 -25.61 28.56 -40.85
CA VAL A 470 -26.47 28.06 -41.93
C VAL A 470 -27.51 27.13 -41.32
N ALA A 471 -28.77 27.36 -41.66
CA ALA A 471 -29.88 26.44 -41.34
C ALA A 471 -30.47 25.90 -42.63
N ALA A 472 -30.75 24.58 -42.69
CA ALA A 472 -31.40 23.92 -43.83
C ALA A 472 -32.88 24.28 -43.95
N ALA A 473 -33.51 24.63 -42.82
CA ALA A 473 -34.91 25.08 -42.78
C ALA A 473 -34.97 26.53 -42.23
N ASP A 474 -35.54 26.76 -41.10
CA ASP A 474 -35.73 28.06 -40.52
C ASP A 474 -34.64 28.45 -39.54
N MET A 475 -34.31 29.72 -39.50
CA MET A 475 -33.49 30.37 -38.48
C MET A 475 -34.30 31.46 -37.77
N LEU A 476 -34.52 31.29 -36.48
CA LEU A 476 -35.24 32.22 -35.64
C LEU A 476 -34.27 32.88 -34.65
N LEU A 477 -34.17 34.21 -34.74
CA LEU A 477 -33.43 35.05 -33.78
C LEU A 477 -34.41 35.87 -32.97
N SER A 478 -34.45 35.69 -31.67
CA SER A 478 -35.38 36.40 -30.77
C SER A 478 -34.64 36.91 -29.54
N ALA A 479 -34.71 38.20 -29.29
CA ALA A 479 -34.11 38.87 -28.14
C ALA A 479 -34.92 40.10 -27.75
N LYS A 480 -34.73 40.60 -26.52
CA LYS A 480 -35.29 41.92 -26.13
C LYS A 480 -34.64 43.03 -26.93
N GLN A 481 -33.39 42.91 -27.27
CA GLN A 481 -32.66 43.84 -28.10
C GLN A 481 -31.68 43.08 -28.98
N MET A 482 -31.56 43.41 -30.24
CA MET A 482 -30.59 42.88 -31.19
C MET A 482 -29.76 44.03 -31.74
N GLN A 483 -28.44 43.90 -31.66
CA GLN A 483 -27.50 44.88 -32.26
C GLN A 483 -26.65 44.14 -33.29
N LEU A 484 -26.61 44.65 -34.51
CA LEU A 484 -25.73 44.20 -35.57
C LEU A 484 -24.77 45.36 -35.92
N SER A 485 -23.48 45.12 -35.89
CA SER A 485 -22.45 46.12 -36.21
C SER A 485 -21.46 45.52 -37.20
N ALA A 486 -21.30 46.13 -38.33
CA ALA A 486 -20.34 45.77 -39.38
C ALA A 486 -20.14 46.96 -40.32
N ASP A 487 -19.04 46.98 -41.08
CA ASP A 487 -18.81 47.97 -42.13
C ASP A 487 -19.89 47.93 -43.20
N LYS A 488 -20.43 46.74 -43.45
CA LYS A 488 -21.54 46.51 -44.38
C LYS A 488 -22.46 45.38 -43.90
N ILE A 489 -23.76 45.67 -43.86
CA ILE A 489 -24.80 44.67 -43.55
C ILE A 489 -25.66 44.48 -44.81
N GLN A 490 -25.82 43.24 -45.25
CA GLN A 490 -26.72 42.89 -46.36
C GLN A 490 -27.75 41.87 -45.90
N LEU A 491 -29.03 42.18 -46.09
CA LEU A 491 -30.15 41.27 -45.86
C LEU A 491 -30.74 40.91 -47.23
N MET A 492 -30.71 39.63 -47.59
CA MET A 492 -31.10 39.16 -48.92
C MET A 492 -32.23 38.16 -48.80
N GLY A 493 -33.29 38.30 -49.56
CA GLY A 493 -34.40 37.37 -49.65
C GLY A 493 -35.02 37.39 -51.04
N LYS A 494 -35.20 36.21 -51.73
CA LYS A 494 -35.84 36.00 -53.02
C LYS A 494 -35.85 37.22 -54.01
N GLY A 495 -34.69 37.75 -54.34
CA GLY A 495 -34.55 38.88 -55.26
C GLY A 495 -34.60 40.29 -54.63
N ASN A 496 -34.87 40.38 -53.37
CA ASN A 496 -34.83 41.64 -52.63
C ASN A 496 -33.55 41.73 -51.78
N THR A 497 -32.92 42.90 -51.76
CA THR A 497 -31.72 43.19 -50.96
C THR A 497 -31.87 44.50 -50.20
N VAL A 498 -31.57 44.48 -48.91
CA VAL A 498 -31.38 45.69 -48.11
C VAL A 498 -29.89 45.77 -47.77
N THR A 499 -29.24 46.84 -48.18
CA THR A 499 -27.84 47.14 -47.91
C THR A 499 -27.74 48.35 -46.96
N LEU A 500 -27.01 48.18 -45.88
CA LEU A 500 -26.68 49.28 -44.94
C LEU A 500 -25.15 49.43 -44.95
N ASP A 501 -24.64 50.46 -45.61
CA ASP A 501 -23.22 50.71 -45.79
C ASP A 501 -22.80 52.18 -45.55
N SER A 502 -23.78 53.05 -45.26
CA SER A 502 -23.61 54.42 -44.84
C SER A 502 -24.79 54.82 -43.94
N ILE A 503 -24.94 56.12 -43.57
CA ILE A 503 -25.93 56.53 -42.58
C ILE A 503 -27.35 56.21 -43.08
N THR A 504 -27.97 55.22 -42.44
CA THR A 504 -29.39 54.92 -42.64
C THR A 504 -30.05 54.97 -41.25
N GLU A 505 -30.90 56.00 -41.01
CA GLU A 505 -31.60 56.16 -39.75
C GLU A 505 -33.12 55.95 -39.99
N PHE A 506 -33.66 54.88 -39.41
CA PHE A 506 -35.10 54.63 -39.35
C PHE A 506 -35.59 54.88 -37.92
N LYS A 507 -36.10 56.08 -37.62
CA LYS A 507 -36.75 56.40 -36.36
C LYS A 507 -38.20 56.59 -36.65
N ALA A 508 -39.06 55.66 -36.26
CA ALA A 508 -40.50 55.87 -36.44
C ALA A 508 -41.33 54.99 -35.55
N THR A 509 -42.51 55.54 -35.18
CA THR A 509 -43.59 54.76 -34.61
C THR A 509 -44.21 53.83 -35.66
N GLU A 510 -44.10 54.16 -36.97
CA GLU A 510 -44.53 53.32 -38.09
C GLU A 510 -43.80 53.76 -39.37
N VAL A 511 -43.11 52.83 -40.08
CA VAL A 511 -42.57 53.02 -41.42
C VAL A 511 -43.16 51.93 -42.29
N LYS A 512 -44.06 52.33 -43.26
CA LYS A 512 -44.58 51.46 -44.29
C LYS A 512 -43.95 51.87 -45.62
N MET A 513 -43.19 50.94 -46.26
CA MET A 513 -42.74 51.10 -47.63
C MET A 513 -43.50 50.06 -48.47
N ASN A 514 -44.26 50.51 -49.46
CA ASN A 514 -44.96 49.66 -50.45
C ASN A 514 -44.10 49.52 -51.71
#